data_20e9b78675f6b2920e189da353aa9507
#
_entry.id   20e9b78675f6b2920e189da353aa9507
#
_cell.length_a   1.000
_cell.length_b   1.000
_cell.length_c   1.000
_cell.angle_alpha   90.00
_cell.angle_beta   90.00
_cell.angle_gamma   90.00
#
_symmetry.space_group_name_H-M   'P 1'
#
loop_
_entity.id
_entity.type
_entity.pdbx_description
1 polymer ?
#
loop_
_entity_poly.entity_id
_entity_poly.type
_entity_poly.pdbx_seq_one_letter_code
_entity_poly.pdbx_strand_id
1 'polypeptide(L)'
;MRWIFVCLSLVLAATPEARAQGRFGKESPHIYPLGGIEAVGEVLSGGWIKVTTVADKGPAAKGKLRVGDVIQKVGGKKLAGDGNAVMLVFEAAVEAAEAKKKGKLVLTVETTKGKTEKKTIPVKHLGSHARSCPEKCKKCDAILRAALDYLKKEQTGDGQFSKQAANMNHAVATAALAGLAWLGDPQGWKRYGRNINNAAEFVMKNAGKERSMGMRPAATGGGANWNQTNWSLGYGAIFLAELVKHKKKASWMKALKRMVDQIAANQEQSGGWAHGPGGPNALGYLELEIMSNFTLAAMGMAERAGLQVDRAKLLKGIQWVKKCTSGGGVAYSPKPGQAGHGDPGRTAGAYWAFRQCGRKGRDTAAMAKFYERGMAELHEGHACATMHMLNGALASALIGKKSRKAYWKMWRPFFMASRGVGGAFDYRPNKESSVLGGRTDRTWGPAFVTAHYAIVMQLGRGRYKLLDTPRKP
;
A
#
# COMPACT_ATOMS: atom_id res chain seq x y z
N MET A 1 -20.86 6.90 64.97
CA MET A 1 -21.08 6.68 63.55
C MET A 1 -20.14 7.56 62.77
N ARG A 2 -19.03 7.01 62.26
CA ARG A 2 -18.07 7.72 61.38
C ARG A 2 -18.26 7.20 59.96
N TRP A 3 -18.64 8.07 59.05
CA TRP A 3 -18.72 7.79 57.61
C TRP A 3 -17.33 7.93 57.00
N ILE A 4 -16.81 6.83 56.49
CA ILE A 4 -15.55 6.84 55.72
C ILE A 4 -15.97 7.06 54.26
N PHE A 5 -15.62 8.21 53.71
CA PHE A 5 -15.67 8.47 52.24
C PHE A 5 -14.50 7.76 51.59
N VAL A 6 -14.76 6.72 50.83
CA VAL A 6 -13.79 6.10 49.92
C VAL A 6 -13.85 6.88 48.63
N CYS A 7 -12.85 7.72 48.39
CA CYS A 7 -12.61 8.31 47.08
C CYS A 7 -12.12 7.23 46.10
N LEU A 8 -13.01 6.73 45.26
CA LEU A 8 -12.64 5.90 44.11
C LEU A 8 -11.97 6.79 43.06
N SER A 9 -10.64 6.83 43.04
CA SER A 9 -9.87 7.44 41.94
C SER A 9 -10.05 6.56 40.71
N LEU A 10 -10.95 6.95 39.80
CA LEU A 10 -10.99 6.39 38.43
C LEU A 10 -9.70 6.75 37.72
N VAL A 11 -8.74 5.84 37.74
CA VAL A 11 -7.63 5.86 36.79
C VAL A 11 -8.22 5.50 35.43
N LEU A 12 -8.58 6.51 34.66
CA LEU A 12 -8.85 6.36 33.22
C LEU A 12 -7.58 5.81 32.57
N ALA A 13 -7.50 4.50 32.44
CA ALA A 13 -6.48 3.85 31.63
C ALA A 13 -6.65 4.38 30.21
N ALA A 14 -5.75 5.25 29.77
CA ALA A 14 -5.72 5.74 28.40
C ALA A 14 -5.74 4.53 27.46
N THR A 15 -6.68 4.51 26.50
CA THR A 15 -6.79 3.46 25.50
C THR A 15 -5.47 3.30 24.77
N PRO A 16 -5.15 2.12 24.22
CA PRO A 16 -3.95 1.92 23.40
C PRO A 16 -3.82 2.95 22.27
N GLU A 17 -4.94 3.46 21.79
CA GLU A 17 -5.03 4.51 20.77
C GLU A 17 -4.53 5.88 21.26
N ALA A 18 -4.91 6.29 22.46
CA ALA A 18 -4.44 7.55 23.07
C ALA A 18 -2.92 7.53 23.32
N ARG A 19 -2.34 6.36 23.65
CA ARG A 19 -0.89 6.18 23.79
C ARG A 19 -0.16 6.15 22.44
N ALA A 20 -0.84 5.72 21.36
CA ALA A 20 -0.28 5.74 20.01
C ALA A 20 -0.18 7.15 19.43
N GLN A 21 -1.13 8.04 19.74
CA GLN A 21 -1.13 9.44 19.28
C GLN A 21 0.07 10.25 19.81
N GLY A 22 0.56 9.97 21.01
CA GLY A 22 1.72 10.67 21.60
C GLY A 22 3.07 10.35 20.97
N ARG A 23 3.18 9.32 20.15
CA ARG A 23 4.45 8.85 19.57
C ARG A 23 4.75 9.35 18.15
N PHE A 24 3.77 9.90 17.43
CA PHE A 24 3.90 10.23 16.00
C PHE A 24 3.83 11.71 15.69
N GLY A 25 4.24 12.56 16.62
CA GLY A 25 4.37 13.99 16.41
C GLY A 25 3.04 14.72 16.13
N LYS A 26 3.07 16.02 16.22
CA LYS A 26 1.95 16.95 15.96
C LYS A 26 1.66 17.18 14.48
N GLU A 27 1.99 16.22 13.59
CA GLU A 27 1.72 16.42 12.17
C GLU A 27 0.23 16.24 11.87
N SER A 28 -0.30 17.20 11.12
CA SER A 28 -1.68 17.15 10.66
C SER A 28 -1.94 15.85 9.86
N PRO A 29 -3.04 15.13 10.12
CA PRO A 29 -3.44 14.00 9.29
C PRO A 29 -3.90 14.41 7.89
N HIS A 30 -4.05 15.69 7.60
CA HIS A 30 -4.61 16.24 6.37
C HIS A 30 -3.54 16.73 5.37
N ILE A 31 -2.35 16.14 5.40
CA ILE A 31 -1.27 16.42 4.46
C ILE A 31 -1.42 15.55 3.21
N TYR A 32 -1.39 16.19 2.04
CA TYR A 32 -1.61 15.55 0.74
C TYR A 32 -0.53 15.94 -0.28
N PRO A 33 -0.07 15.01 -1.13
CA PRO A 33 0.68 15.35 -2.32
C PRO A 33 -0.20 16.16 -3.29
N LEU A 34 0.37 17.13 -3.98
CA LEU A 34 -0.32 18.00 -4.94
C LEU A 34 -0.07 17.59 -6.40
N GLY A 35 0.12 16.31 -6.65
CA GLY A 35 0.19 15.74 -7.98
C GLY A 35 1.34 16.28 -8.85
N GLY A 36 1.05 16.50 -10.11
CA GLY A 36 2.03 16.89 -11.12
C GLY A 36 2.66 18.27 -10.95
N ILE A 37 2.32 19.03 -9.89
CA ILE A 37 3.01 20.29 -9.58
C ILE A 37 4.22 20.13 -8.63
N GLU A 38 4.45 18.92 -8.11
CA GLU A 38 5.57 18.59 -7.22
C GLU A 38 5.63 19.46 -5.95
N ALA A 39 4.50 19.53 -5.26
CA ALA A 39 4.35 20.18 -3.97
C ALA A 39 3.54 19.28 -3.02
N VAL A 40 3.54 19.64 -1.75
CA VAL A 40 2.74 19.01 -0.69
C VAL A 40 1.96 20.11 0.02
N GLY A 41 0.74 19.82 0.43
CA GLY A 41 -0.09 20.78 1.14
C GLY A 41 -0.96 20.14 2.19
N GLU A 42 -1.31 20.92 3.19
CA GLU A 42 -2.27 20.61 4.25
C GLU A 42 -3.64 21.16 3.86
N VAL A 43 -4.66 20.31 3.85
CA VAL A 43 -6.05 20.76 3.67
C VAL A 43 -6.57 21.30 5.00
N LEU A 44 -6.87 22.58 5.02
CA LEU A 44 -7.41 23.30 6.19
C LEU A 44 -8.92 23.08 6.34
N SER A 45 -9.47 23.41 7.50
CA SER A 45 -10.91 23.51 7.70
C SER A 45 -11.49 24.52 6.68
N GLY A 46 -12.53 24.12 5.95
CA GLY A 46 -13.09 24.93 4.85
C GLY A 46 -12.54 24.59 3.47
N GLY A 47 -11.55 23.69 3.36
CA GLY A 47 -11.11 23.06 2.11
C GLY A 47 -9.98 23.81 1.39
N TRP A 48 -9.38 24.85 1.96
CA TRP A 48 -8.20 25.50 1.39
C TRP A 48 -6.96 24.64 1.60
N ILE A 49 -5.93 24.82 0.75
CA ILE A 49 -4.70 24.04 0.85
C ILE A 49 -3.55 24.96 1.23
N LYS A 50 -3.01 24.80 2.44
CA LYS A 50 -1.77 25.46 2.86
C LYS A 50 -0.57 24.67 2.34
N VAL A 51 0.26 25.29 1.53
CA VAL A 51 1.47 24.66 0.97
C VAL A 51 2.48 24.43 2.09
N THR A 52 2.90 23.17 2.26
CA THR A 52 3.88 22.77 3.29
C THR A 52 5.24 22.41 2.72
N THR A 53 5.29 21.99 1.45
CA THR A 53 6.55 21.66 0.75
C THR A 53 6.45 22.03 -0.72
N VAL A 54 7.52 22.53 -1.29
CA VAL A 54 7.69 22.80 -2.72
C VAL A 54 9.01 22.16 -3.15
N ALA A 55 8.98 21.34 -4.19
CA ALA A 55 10.20 20.72 -4.74
C ALA A 55 11.07 21.77 -5.43
N ASP A 56 12.37 21.75 -5.13
CA ASP A 56 13.35 22.61 -5.80
C ASP A 56 13.30 22.40 -7.33
N LYS A 57 13.24 23.52 -8.06
CA LYS A 57 13.18 23.52 -9.53
C LYS A 57 11.96 22.80 -10.13
N GLY A 58 11.02 22.32 -9.28
CA GLY A 58 9.75 21.72 -9.69
C GLY A 58 8.79 22.74 -10.34
N PRO A 59 7.66 22.25 -10.90
CA PRO A 59 6.66 23.12 -11.52
C PRO A 59 6.12 24.20 -10.57
N ALA A 60 5.84 23.85 -9.30
CA ALA A 60 5.36 24.79 -8.29
C ALA A 60 6.37 25.92 -8.03
N ALA A 61 7.66 25.58 -7.87
CA ALA A 61 8.74 26.57 -7.68
C ALA A 61 8.86 27.51 -8.89
N LYS A 62 8.80 26.97 -10.11
CA LYS A 62 8.82 27.78 -11.36
C LYS A 62 7.63 28.73 -11.45
N GLY A 63 6.47 28.33 -10.94
CA GLY A 63 5.25 29.16 -10.82
C GLY A 63 5.28 30.07 -9.59
N LYS A 64 6.40 30.19 -8.87
CA LYS A 64 6.60 31.03 -7.69
C LYS A 64 5.62 30.72 -6.54
N LEU A 65 5.12 29.46 -6.46
CA LEU A 65 4.42 28.97 -5.28
C LEU A 65 5.43 28.75 -4.15
N ARG A 66 5.07 29.17 -2.95
CA ARG A 66 5.96 29.13 -1.77
C ARG A 66 5.33 28.36 -0.62
N VAL A 67 6.16 27.82 0.24
CA VAL A 67 5.70 27.27 1.52
C VAL A 67 5.00 28.38 2.32
N GLY A 68 3.85 28.03 2.90
CA GLY A 68 3.00 28.97 3.62
C GLY A 68 1.92 29.65 2.77
N ASP A 69 1.99 29.64 1.43
CA ASP A 69 0.91 30.09 0.57
C ASP A 69 -0.34 29.23 0.78
N VAL A 70 -1.52 29.85 0.76
CA VAL A 70 -2.82 29.17 0.90
C VAL A 70 -3.58 29.19 -0.41
N ILE A 71 -3.77 28.04 -1.02
CA ILE A 71 -4.49 27.88 -2.29
C ILE A 71 -6.00 27.88 -1.99
N GLN A 72 -6.72 28.84 -2.53
CA GLN A 72 -8.17 29.01 -2.36
C GLN A 72 -8.96 28.56 -3.58
N LYS A 73 -8.38 28.68 -4.80
CA LYS A 73 -9.00 28.26 -6.06
C LYS A 73 -7.98 27.59 -6.97
N VAL A 74 -8.44 26.66 -7.77
CA VAL A 74 -7.67 25.96 -8.82
C VAL A 74 -8.43 25.98 -10.13
N GLY A 75 -7.83 26.46 -11.21
CA GLY A 75 -8.50 26.58 -12.52
C GLY A 75 -9.81 27.38 -12.45
N GLY A 76 -9.89 28.37 -11.57
CA GLY A 76 -11.10 29.19 -11.33
C GLY A 76 -12.11 28.56 -10.36
N LYS A 77 -12.04 27.27 -10.05
CA LYS A 77 -12.91 26.57 -9.10
C LYS A 77 -12.49 26.82 -7.67
N LYS A 78 -13.44 27.19 -6.80
CA LYS A 78 -13.22 27.31 -5.36
C LYS A 78 -12.98 25.91 -4.77
N LEU A 79 -12.00 25.80 -3.88
CA LEU A 79 -11.76 24.60 -3.09
C LEU A 79 -12.65 24.64 -1.84
N ALA A 80 -13.40 23.56 -1.61
CA ALA A 80 -14.29 23.41 -0.46
C ALA A 80 -14.57 21.94 -0.20
N GLY A 81 -14.88 21.59 1.04
CA GLY A 81 -15.18 20.23 1.46
C GLY A 81 -14.06 19.58 2.26
N ASP A 82 -14.14 18.26 2.42
CA ASP A 82 -13.12 17.48 3.10
C ASP A 82 -11.86 17.28 2.21
N GLY A 83 -10.80 16.76 2.84
CA GLY A 83 -9.50 16.63 2.18
C GLY A 83 -9.54 15.82 0.88
N ASN A 84 -10.29 14.73 0.83
CA ASN A 84 -10.37 13.90 -0.38
C ASN A 84 -11.16 14.58 -1.50
N ALA A 85 -12.27 15.23 -1.18
CA ALA A 85 -13.07 15.99 -2.14
C ALA A 85 -12.26 17.15 -2.75
N VAL A 86 -11.57 17.91 -1.89
CA VAL A 86 -10.67 18.99 -2.30
C VAL A 86 -9.59 18.50 -3.25
N MET A 87 -8.95 17.38 -2.91
CA MET A 87 -7.87 16.83 -3.74
C MET A 87 -8.34 16.28 -5.07
N LEU A 88 -9.56 15.75 -5.17
CA LEU A 88 -10.13 15.34 -6.45
C LEU A 88 -10.42 16.55 -7.37
N VAL A 89 -10.90 17.67 -6.81
CA VAL A 89 -11.07 18.92 -7.56
C VAL A 89 -9.73 19.48 -8.03
N PHE A 90 -8.72 19.45 -7.15
CA PHE A 90 -7.39 19.92 -7.47
C PHE A 90 -6.75 19.08 -8.58
N GLU A 91 -6.76 17.74 -8.45
CA GLU A 91 -6.19 16.85 -9.45
C GLU A 91 -6.89 16.91 -10.80
N ALA A 92 -8.22 17.06 -10.82
CA ALA A 92 -8.95 17.25 -12.07
C ALA A 92 -8.47 18.50 -12.85
N ALA A 93 -8.11 19.58 -12.16
CA ALA A 93 -7.52 20.76 -12.77
C ALA A 93 -6.07 20.52 -13.25
N VAL A 94 -5.27 19.78 -12.49
CA VAL A 94 -3.93 19.34 -12.90
C VAL A 94 -4.02 18.49 -14.16
N GLU A 95 -4.89 17.48 -14.20
CA GLU A 95 -5.10 16.62 -15.38
C GLU A 95 -5.53 17.42 -16.62
N ALA A 96 -6.41 18.41 -16.45
CA ALA A 96 -6.84 19.29 -17.53
C ALA A 96 -5.69 20.17 -18.07
N ALA A 97 -4.77 20.59 -17.20
CA ALA A 97 -3.57 21.31 -17.60
C ALA A 97 -2.57 20.40 -18.32
N GLU A 98 -2.35 19.18 -17.81
CA GLU A 98 -1.46 18.17 -18.42
C GLU A 98 -1.91 17.73 -19.82
N ALA A 99 -3.21 17.82 -20.12
CA ALA A 99 -3.76 17.51 -21.44
C ALA A 99 -3.35 18.52 -22.52
N LYS A 100 -2.96 19.73 -22.15
CA LYS A 100 -2.63 20.82 -23.06
C LYS A 100 -1.13 20.87 -23.36
N LYS A 101 -0.72 21.10 -24.64
CA LYS A 101 0.70 21.18 -25.04
C LYS A 101 1.51 22.22 -24.24
N LYS A 102 0.92 23.36 -23.92
CA LYS A 102 1.49 24.38 -23.03
C LYS A 102 0.61 24.49 -21.77
N GLY A 103 0.61 23.41 -20.98
CA GLY A 103 -0.24 23.30 -19.80
C GLY A 103 0.11 24.36 -18.76
N LYS A 104 -0.90 25.06 -18.30
CA LYS A 104 -0.80 26.08 -17.26
C LYS A 104 -1.92 25.83 -16.25
N LEU A 105 -1.54 25.63 -14.99
CA LEU A 105 -2.49 25.57 -13.88
C LEU A 105 -2.54 26.92 -13.20
N VAL A 106 -3.68 27.56 -13.21
CA VAL A 106 -3.89 28.85 -12.53
C VAL A 106 -4.41 28.60 -11.13
N LEU A 107 -3.67 29.10 -10.15
CA LEU A 107 -4.04 29.05 -8.72
C LEU A 107 -4.40 30.46 -8.26
N THR A 108 -5.46 30.61 -7.47
CA THR A 108 -5.65 31.81 -6.63
C THR A 108 -5.15 31.49 -5.26
N VAL A 109 -4.16 32.22 -4.80
CA VAL A 109 -3.49 31.97 -3.53
C VAL A 109 -3.51 33.23 -2.66
N GLU A 110 -3.62 33.03 -1.37
CA GLU A 110 -3.28 34.02 -0.38
C GLU A 110 -1.82 33.78 0.03
N THR A 111 -1.00 34.78 -0.15
CA THR A 111 0.44 34.72 0.18
C THR A 111 0.67 34.86 1.67
N THR A 112 1.87 34.51 2.14
CA THR A 112 2.28 34.74 3.54
C THR A 112 2.23 36.21 4.00
N LYS A 113 2.08 37.15 3.05
CA LYS A 113 1.90 38.59 3.31
C LYS A 113 0.43 39.03 3.32
N GLY A 114 -0.53 38.07 3.30
CA GLY A 114 -1.97 38.33 3.28
C GLY A 114 -2.51 38.87 1.95
N LYS A 115 -1.71 38.89 0.87
CA LYS A 115 -2.17 39.34 -0.45
C LYS A 115 -2.75 38.18 -1.23
N THR A 116 -3.94 38.37 -1.81
CA THR A 116 -4.52 37.43 -2.77
C THR A 116 -4.00 37.71 -4.17
N GLU A 117 -3.38 36.71 -4.81
CA GLU A 117 -2.83 36.83 -6.15
C GLU A 117 -3.07 35.56 -7.00
N LYS A 118 -2.96 35.70 -8.32
CA LYS A 118 -3.00 34.56 -9.24
C LYS A 118 -1.57 34.10 -9.52
N LYS A 119 -1.31 32.81 -9.32
CA LYS A 119 -0.05 32.15 -9.70
C LYS A 119 -0.31 31.18 -10.86
N THR A 120 0.54 31.23 -11.87
CA THR A 120 0.47 30.33 -13.02
C THR A 120 1.59 29.30 -12.93
N ILE A 121 1.22 28.05 -12.68
CA ILE A 121 2.15 26.93 -12.56
C ILE A 121 2.29 26.26 -13.92
N PRO A 122 3.52 26.16 -14.49
CA PRO A 122 3.76 25.39 -15.71
C PRO A 122 3.58 23.90 -15.39
N VAL A 123 2.77 23.20 -16.18
CA VAL A 123 2.53 21.78 -15.98
C VAL A 123 3.06 20.98 -17.16
N LYS A 124 3.74 19.86 -16.89
CA LYS A 124 4.27 18.99 -17.93
C LYS A 124 3.15 18.42 -18.79
N HIS A 125 3.28 18.49 -20.10
CA HIS A 125 2.33 17.85 -21.01
C HIS A 125 2.46 16.33 -20.94
N LEU A 126 1.39 15.66 -20.48
CA LEU A 126 1.29 14.19 -20.45
C LEU A 126 0.17 13.67 -21.37
N GLY A 127 -0.64 14.57 -21.94
CA GLY A 127 -1.84 14.23 -22.69
C GLY A 127 -3.03 13.82 -21.80
N SER A 128 -4.07 13.35 -22.43
CA SER A 128 -5.27 12.83 -21.78
C SER A 128 -5.16 11.31 -21.56
N HIS A 129 -5.89 10.79 -20.57
CA HIS A 129 -6.01 9.35 -20.39
C HIS A 129 -6.79 8.72 -21.53
N ALA A 130 -6.29 7.59 -22.05
CA ALA A 130 -7.01 6.80 -23.04
C ALA A 130 -8.25 6.13 -22.41
N ARG A 131 -9.27 5.83 -23.23
CA ARG A 131 -10.45 5.05 -22.77
C ARG A 131 -10.10 3.65 -22.29
N SER A 132 -8.98 3.10 -22.74
CA SER A 132 -8.45 1.78 -22.36
C SER A 132 -7.54 1.82 -21.11
N CYS A 133 -7.37 2.98 -20.49
CA CYS A 133 -6.52 3.16 -19.30
C CYS A 133 -6.78 2.06 -18.25
N PRO A 134 -5.71 1.51 -17.62
CA PRO A 134 -4.29 1.81 -17.77
C PRO A 134 -3.62 1.17 -18.98
N GLU A 135 -4.29 0.27 -19.68
CA GLU A 135 -3.77 -0.41 -20.88
C GLU A 135 -3.71 0.56 -22.07
N LYS A 136 -2.63 0.47 -22.87
CA LYS A 136 -2.45 1.28 -24.08
C LYS A 136 -2.70 2.79 -23.85
N CYS A 137 -2.24 3.32 -22.71
CA CYS A 137 -2.42 4.71 -22.30
C CYS A 137 -1.06 5.40 -22.12
N LYS A 138 -0.67 6.26 -23.08
CA LYS A 138 0.61 6.98 -23.06
C LYS A 138 0.83 7.78 -21.76
N LYS A 139 -0.23 8.43 -21.25
CA LYS A 139 -0.16 9.16 -19.96
C LYS A 139 0.15 8.23 -18.81
N CYS A 140 -0.55 7.09 -18.70
CA CYS A 140 -0.26 6.10 -17.66
C CYS A 140 1.15 5.51 -17.81
N ASP A 141 1.62 5.28 -19.03
CA ASP A 141 2.97 4.76 -19.26
C ASP A 141 4.05 5.77 -18.86
N ALA A 142 3.82 7.07 -19.12
CA ALA A 142 4.73 8.13 -18.69
C ALA A 142 4.80 8.27 -17.15
N ILE A 143 3.64 8.22 -16.48
CA ILE A 143 3.54 8.27 -15.01
C ILE A 143 4.20 7.03 -14.40
N LEU A 144 3.89 5.84 -14.91
CA LEU A 144 4.52 4.58 -14.47
C LEU A 144 6.04 4.63 -14.64
N ARG A 145 6.53 5.15 -15.77
CA ARG A 145 7.96 5.30 -16.01
C ARG A 145 8.62 6.18 -14.95
N ALA A 146 8.02 7.33 -14.65
CA ALA A 146 8.53 8.23 -13.62
C ALA A 146 8.57 7.54 -12.25
N ALA A 147 7.55 6.74 -11.91
CA ALA A 147 7.50 5.98 -10.67
C ALA A 147 8.60 4.90 -10.58
N LEU A 148 8.83 4.16 -11.66
CA LEU A 148 9.89 3.14 -11.71
C LEU A 148 11.30 3.76 -11.65
N ASP A 149 11.49 4.93 -12.27
CA ASP A 149 12.74 5.68 -12.23
C ASP A 149 12.97 6.33 -10.84
N TYR A 150 11.90 6.77 -10.17
CA TYR A 150 11.96 7.19 -8.75
C TYR A 150 12.45 6.04 -7.87
N LEU A 151 11.85 4.85 -7.96
CA LEU A 151 12.30 3.69 -7.19
C LEU A 151 13.76 3.34 -7.47
N LYS A 152 14.19 3.43 -8.74
CA LYS A 152 15.60 3.23 -9.11
C LYS A 152 16.54 4.20 -8.41
N LYS A 153 16.14 5.47 -8.33
CA LYS A 153 16.94 6.53 -7.67
C LYS A 153 17.02 6.35 -6.16
N GLU A 154 15.93 5.89 -5.55
CA GLU A 154 15.85 5.72 -4.09
C GLU A 154 16.52 4.42 -3.60
N GLN A 155 16.72 3.43 -4.47
CA GLN A 155 17.38 2.19 -4.09
C GLN A 155 18.88 2.42 -3.84
N THR A 156 19.36 1.99 -2.68
CA THR A 156 20.79 2.00 -2.34
C THR A 156 21.55 0.86 -3.03
N GLY A 157 22.87 0.92 -3.02
CA GLY A 157 23.71 -0.06 -3.71
C GLY A 157 23.55 -1.50 -3.24
N ASP A 158 23.14 -1.70 -1.99
CA ASP A 158 22.85 -3.01 -1.38
C ASP A 158 21.41 -3.49 -1.58
N GLY A 159 20.57 -2.72 -2.32
CA GLY A 159 19.23 -3.13 -2.72
C GLY A 159 18.10 -2.69 -1.81
N GLN A 160 18.37 -2.02 -0.69
CA GLN A 160 17.36 -1.49 0.22
C GLN A 160 16.92 -0.07 -0.14
N PHE A 161 15.94 0.43 0.63
CA PHE A 161 15.43 1.81 0.58
C PHE A 161 15.61 2.46 1.95
N SER A 162 16.88 2.59 2.39
CA SER A 162 17.29 2.84 3.77
C SER A 162 16.76 4.12 4.40
N LYS A 163 16.59 5.19 3.61
CA LYS A 163 16.12 6.48 4.12
C LYS A 163 14.69 6.44 4.67
N GLN A 164 13.94 5.39 4.35
CA GLN A 164 12.51 5.29 4.65
C GLN A 164 12.17 4.01 5.44
N ALA A 165 13.17 3.16 5.69
CA ALA A 165 12.94 1.90 6.37
C ALA A 165 12.78 2.10 7.88
N ALA A 166 11.58 1.86 8.41
CA ALA A 166 11.32 1.88 9.84
C ALA A 166 11.96 0.67 10.57
N ASN A 167 12.10 -0.45 9.88
CA ASN A 167 12.74 -1.67 10.39
C ASN A 167 13.13 -2.59 9.22
N MET A 168 13.81 -3.71 9.51
CA MET A 168 14.28 -4.65 8.49
C MET A 168 13.13 -5.30 7.70
N ASN A 169 12.00 -5.61 8.34
CA ASN A 169 10.84 -6.19 7.66
C ASN A 169 10.23 -5.21 6.65
N HIS A 170 10.17 -3.94 7.01
CA HIS A 170 9.78 -2.86 6.09
C HIS A 170 10.75 -2.75 4.91
N ALA A 171 12.06 -2.73 5.17
CA ALA A 171 13.07 -2.63 4.12
C ALA A 171 12.96 -3.80 3.12
N VAL A 172 12.78 -5.03 3.62
CA VAL A 172 12.58 -6.23 2.79
C VAL A 172 11.29 -6.16 1.98
N ALA A 173 10.17 -5.77 2.60
CA ALA A 173 8.89 -5.63 1.91
C ALA A 173 8.96 -4.59 0.78
N THR A 174 9.56 -3.43 1.05
CA THR A 174 9.73 -2.37 0.05
C THR A 174 10.63 -2.82 -1.10
N ALA A 175 11.74 -3.50 -0.81
CA ALA A 175 12.65 -4.04 -1.85
C ALA A 175 11.95 -5.11 -2.71
N ALA A 176 11.17 -6.01 -2.09
CA ALA A 176 10.41 -7.04 -2.80
C ALA A 176 9.36 -6.43 -3.72
N LEU A 177 8.60 -5.43 -3.24
CA LEU A 177 7.59 -4.72 -4.02
C LEU A 177 8.21 -3.93 -5.18
N ALA A 178 9.33 -3.24 -4.95
CA ALA A 178 10.05 -2.52 -6.01
C ALA A 178 10.57 -3.50 -7.07
N GLY A 179 11.09 -4.66 -6.64
CA GLY A 179 11.48 -5.75 -7.54
C GLY A 179 10.31 -6.22 -8.42
N LEU A 180 9.13 -6.44 -7.82
CA LEU A 180 7.90 -6.76 -8.56
C LEU A 180 7.49 -5.64 -9.53
N ALA A 181 7.55 -4.38 -9.09
CA ALA A 181 7.20 -3.24 -9.94
C ALA A 181 8.09 -3.17 -11.20
N TRP A 182 9.40 -3.39 -11.07
CA TRP A 182 10.30 -3.44 -12.21
C TRP A 182 10.10 -4.66 -13.10
N LEU A 183 9.77 -5.84 -12.53
CA LEU A 183 9.44 -7.04 -13.32
C LEU A 183 8.20 -6.87 -14.20
N GLY A 184 7.24 -6.07 -13.77
CA GLY A 184 6.04 -5.75 -14.55
C GLY A 184 6.30 -4.86 -15.78
N ASP A 185 7.45 -4.16 -15.87
CA ASP A 185 7.80 -3.39 -17.05
C ASP A 185 8.27 -4.32 -18.20
N PRO A 186 7.73 -4.16 -19.43
CA PRO A 186 8.18 -4.94 -20.59
C PRO A 186 9.68 -4.88 -20.84
N GLN A 187 10.33 -3.79 -20.46
CA GLN A 187 11.76 -3.59 -20.58
C GLN A 187 12.47 -3.61 -19.21
N GLY A 188 11.82 -4.18 -18.19
CA GLY A 188 12.29 -4.16 -16.81
C GLY A 188 13.72 -4.68 -16.66
N TRP A 189 14.02 -5.84 -17.25
CA TRP A 189 15.38 -6.39 -17.23
C TRP A 189 16.41 -5.52 -17.93
N LYS A 190 16.05 -4.88 -19.04
CA LYS A 190 16.95 -3.98 -19.77
C LYS A 190 17.24 -2.70 -18.99
N ARG A 191 16.24 -2.13 -18.33
CA ARG A 191 16.33 -0.83 -17.66
C ARG A 191 16.70 -0.90 -16.18
N TYR A 192 16.25 -1.95 -15.50
CA TYR A 192 16.32 -2.11 -14.05
C TYR A 192 16.95 -3.44 -13.62
N GLY A 193 17.62 -4.17 -14.52
CA GLY A 193 18.16 -5.49 -14.23
C GLY A 193 19.10 -5.53 -13.03
N ARG A 194 19.96 -4.51 -12.86
CA ARG A 194 20.80 -4.34 -11.68
C ARG A 194 19.96 -4.14 -10.42
N ASN A 195 18.95 -3.28 -10.48
CA ASN A 195 18.05 -2.99 -9.34
C ASN A 195 17.24 -4.22 -8.93
N ILE A 196 16.74 -5.00 -9.89
CA ILE A 196 16.04 -6.28 -9.64
C ILE A 196 16.95 -7.25 -8.94
N ASN A 197 18.22 -7.42 -9.40
CA ASN A 197 19.19 -8.30 -8.77
C ASN A 197 19.53 -7.83 -7.35
N ASN A 198 19.80 -6.54 -7.15
CA ASN A 198 20.10 -5.98 -5.84
C ASN A 198 18.92 -6.18 -4.86
N ALA A 199 17.69 -5.96 -5.32
CA ALA A 199 16.49 -6.23 -4.52
C ALA A 199 16.39 -7.72 -4.15
N ALA A 200 16.67 -8.63 -5.10
CA ALA A 200 16.63 -10.06 -4.84
C ALA A 200 17.69 -10.49 -3.82
N GLU A 201 18.91 -10.00 -3.95
CA GLU A 201 20.00 -10.30 -3.02
C GLU A 201 19.71 -9.77 -1.61
N PHE A 202 19.21 -8.53 -1.52
CA PHE A 202 18.80 -7.94 -0.24
C PHE A 202 17.68 -8.76 0.42
N VAL A 203 16.63 -9.11 -0.33
CA VAL A 203 15.51 -9.94 0.15
C VAL A 203 15.99 -11.32 0.58
N MET A 204 16.81 -12.00 -0.22
CA MET A 204 17.37 -13.32 0.13
C MET A 204 18.18 -13.29 1.42
N LYS A 205 18.95 -12.23 1.62
CA LYS A 205 19.83 -12.07 2.78
C LYS A 205 19.04 -11.78 4.06
N ASN A 206 17.94 -11.02 3.98
CA ASN A 206 17.32 -10.39 5.14
C ASN A 206 15.90 -10.85 5.47
N ALA A 207 15.15 -11.47 4.54
CA ALA A 207 13.79 -11.93 4.82
C ALA A 207 13.78 -13.01 5.92
N GLY A 208 12.91 -12.82 6.90
CA GLY A 208 12.78 -13.71 8.06
C GLY A 208 13.83 -13.52 9.14
N LYS A 209 14.75 -12.55 9.02
CA LYS A 209 15.69 -12.23 10.08
C LYS A 209 15.07 -11.26 11.08
N GLU A 210 15.15 -11.63 12.36
CA GLU A 210 14.65 -10.86 13.47
C GLU A 210 15.56 -9.68 13.82
N ARG A 211 15.55 -8.64 12.99
CA ARG A 211 16.21 -7.39 13.36
C ARG A 211 15.20 -6.25 13.23
N SER A 212 14.49 -5.96 14.33
CA SER A 212 13.80 -4.69 14.47
C SER A 212 14.84 -3.60 14.64
N MET A 213 15.01 -2.75 13.63
CA MET A 213 15.79 -1.52 13.82
C MET A 213 14.98 -0.56 14.67
N GLY A 214 15.16 -0.59 15.99
CA GLY A 214 14.81 0.49 16.90
C GLY A 214 13.34 0.68 17.28
N MET A 215 12.40 -0.11 16.84
CA MET A 215 11.06 -0.10 17.44
C MET A 215 11.08 -0.97 18.70
N ARG A 216 11.27 -0.33 19.87
CA ARG A 216 10.87 -0.97 21.12
C ARG A 216 9.40 -1.37 21.03
N PRO A 217 9.01 -2.55 21.54
CA PRO A 217 7.62 -2.90 21.71
C PRO A 217 6.91 -1.74 22.39
N ALA A 218 5.74 -1.38 21.92
CA ALA A 218 4.88 -0.53 22.72
C ALA A 218 4.72 -1.23 24.07
N ALA A 219 4.75 -0.48 25.16
CA ALA A 219 4.54 -0.97 26.51
C ALA A 219 3.06 -1.42 26.67
N THR A 220 2.66 -2.45 25.98
CA THR A 220 1.35 -3.08 26.01
C THR A 220 1.48 -4.45 26.66
N GLY A 221 2.09 -4.54 27.84
CA GLY A 221 2.05 -5.76 28.67
C GLY A 221 2.51 -7.07 28.00
N GLY A 222 2.82 -7.07 26.74
CA GLY A 222 3.28 -8.20 25.95
C GLY A 222 4.80 -8.23 25.89
N GLY A 223 5.38 -9.37 26.09
CA GLY A 223 6.80 -9.61 26.28
C GLY A 223 7.73 -9.05 25.22
N ALA A 224 9.03 -9.19 25.50
CA ALA A 224 10.18 -8.57 24.86
C ALA A 224 10.36 -8.82 23.35
N ASN A 225 9.55 -9.65 22.71
CA ASN A 225 9.85 -10.28 21.42
C ASN A 225 8.91 -9.93 20.27
N TRP A 226 8.43 -8.67 20.19
CA TRP A 226 7.66 -8.25 19.02
C TRP A 226 8.49 -8.40 17.75
N ASN A 227 7.96 -9.19 16.81
CA ASN A 227 8.55 -9.30 15.50
C ASN A 227 7.48 -9.28 14.41
N GLN A 228 7.87 -8.91 13.20
CA GLN A 228 7.02 -8.84 12.02
C GLN A 228 7.61 -9.67 10.87
N THR A 229 8.31 -10.74 11.19
CA THR A 229 9.06 -11.54 10.21
C THR A 229 8.18 -12.18 9.14
N ASN A 230 6.92 -12.50 9.45
CA ASN A 230 5.99 -13.05 8.46
C ASN A 230 5.69 -12.08 7.30
N TRP A 231 5.76 -10.77 7.54
CA TRP A 231 5.61 -9.77 6.47
C TRP A 231 6.79 -9.83 5.50
N SER A 232 8.03 -9.84 6.00
CA SER A 232 9.21 -9.92 5.16
C SER A 232 9.30 -11.26 4.41
N LEU A 233 8.90 -12.35 5.04
CA LEU A 233 8.82 -13.67 4.42
C LEU A 233 7.76 -13.70 3.31
N GLY A 234 6.55 -13.19 3.58
CA GLY A 234 5.45 -13.17 2.62
C GLY A 234 5.77 -12.35 1.37
N TYR A 235 6.17 -11.09 1.55
CA TYR A 235 6.56 -10.23 0.41
C TYR A 235 7.78 -10.78 -0.34
N GLY A 236 8.79 -11.27 0.39
CA GLY A 236 10.00 -11.84 -0.19
C GLY A 236 9.71 -13.09 -1.02
N ALA A 237 8.87 -14.01 -0.50
CA ALA A 237 8.50 -15.23 -1.21
C ALA A 237 7.64 -14.93 -2.46
N ILE A 238 6.69 -13.99 -2.39
CA ILE A 238 5.89 -13.55 -3.55
C ILE A 238 6.81 -13.00 -4.65
N PHE A 239 7.75 -12.12 -4.28
CA PHE A 239 8.71 -11.56 -5.23
C PHE A 239 9.60 -12.63 -5.86
N LEU A 240 10.21 -13.51 -5.05
CA LEU A 240 11.09 -14.56 -5.57
C LEU A 240 10.32 -15.59 -6.41
N ALA A 241 9.08 -15.92 -6.06
CA ALA A 241 8.23 -16.81 -6.87
C ALA A 241 7.96 -16.21 -8.26
N GLU A 242 7.65 -14.91 -8.35
CA GLU A 242 7.50 -14.22 -9.64
C GLU A 242 8.84 -14.19 -10.39
N LEU A 243 9.94 -13.83 -9.70
CA LEU A 243 11.26 -13.65 -10.27
C LEU A 243 11.80 -14.92 -10.94
N VAL A 244 11.66 -16.09 -10.28
CA VAL A 244 12.14 -17.37 -10.82
C VAL A 244 11.37 -17.83 -12.07
N LYS A 245 10.16 -17.33 -12.27
CA LYS A 245 9.40 -17.54 -13.52
C LYS A 245 9.86 -16.67 -14.65
N HIS A 246 10.44 -15.52 -14.36
CA HIS A 246 11.07 -14.66 -15.36
C HIS A 246 12.46 -15.14 -15.74
N LYS A 247 13.25 -15.61 -14.76
CA LYS A 247 14.61 -16.06 -14.95
C LYS A 247 14.96 -17.14 -13.94
N LYS A 248 15.34 -18.34 -14.39
CA LYS A 248 15.73 -19.42 -13.49
C LYS A 248 17.12 -19.16 -12.92
N LYS A 249 17.24 -19.17 -11.57
CA LYS A 249 18.52 -19.14 -10.84
C LYS A 249 18.41 -20.00 -9.60
N ALA A 250 19.32 -20.96 -9.43
CA ALA A 250 19.28 -21.93 -8.33
C ALA A 250 19.28 -21.26 -6.95
N SER A 251 20.06 -20.21 -6.76
CA SER A 251 20.12 -19.46 -5.49
C SER A 251 18.76 -18.81 -5.12
N TRP A 252 18.00 -18.33 -6.11
CA TRP A 252 16.66 -17.77 -5.89
C TRP A 252 15.66 -18.85 -5.48
N MET A 253 15.71 -20.01 -6.14
CA MET A 253 14.87 -21.16 -5.76
C MET A 253 15.18 -21.66 -4.35
N LYS A 254 16.47 -21.78 -3.98
CA LYS A 254 16.89 -22.16 -2.63
C LYS A 254 16.38 -21.16 -1.59
N ALA A 255 16.49 -19.87 -1.85
CA ALA A 255 15.99 -18.81 -0.96
C ALA A 255 14.46 -18.82 -0.85
N LEU A 256 13.75 -18.99 -1.98
CA LEU A 256 12.29 -19.12 -2.00
C LEU A 256 11.85 -20.33 -1.14
N LYS A 257 12.50 -21.49 -1.31
CA LYS A 257 12.20 -22.68 -0.48
C LYS A 257 12.39 -22.40 1.00
N ARG A 258 13.51 -21.81 1.40
CA ARG A 258 13.77 -21.43 2.80
C ARG A 258 12.66 -20.53 3.37
N MET A 259 12.24 -19.52 2.61
CA MET A 259 11.18 -18.60 3.07
C MET A 259 9.83 -19.31 3.23
N VAL A 260 9.48 -20.17 2.30
CA VAL A 260 8.21 -20.93 2.34
C VAL A 260 8.21 -21.97 3.46
N ASP A 261 9.33 -22.65 3.69
CA ASP A 261 9.49 -23.58 4.80
C ASP A 261 9.34 -22.84 6.16
N GLN A 262 9.92 -21.64 6.26
CA GLN A 262 9.79 -20.80 7.46
C GLN A 262 8.35 -20.27 7.63
N ILE A 263 7.67 -19.87 6.56
CA ILE A 263 6.24 -19.52 6.59
C ILE A 263 5.41 -20.69 7.12
N ALA A 264 5.66 -21.90 6.63
CA ALA A 264 4.98 -23.09 7.10
C ALA A 264 5.29 -23.40 8.58
N ALA A 265 6.53 -23.23 9.01
CA ALA A 265 6.93 -23.40 10.41
C ALA A 265 6.28 -22.36 11.34
N ASN A 266 6.07 -21.12 10.87
CA ASN A 266 5.48 -20.03 11.63
C ASN A 266 3.95 -20.09 11.73
N GLN A 267 3.29 -21.06 11.11
CA GLN A 267 1.83 -21.21 11.19
C GLN A 267 1.40 -21.53 12.61
N GLU A 268 0.44 -20.78 13.12
CA GLU A 268 -0.13 -20.98 14.43
C GLU A 268 -0.94 -22.28 14.53
N GLN A 269 -1.14 -22.77 15.75
CA GLN A 269 -1.91 -24.00 15.98
C GLN A 269 -3.35 -23.90 15.43
N SER A 270 -3.94 -22.71 15.40
CA SER A 270 -5.26 -22.45 14.80
C SER A 270 -5.30 -22.65 13.30
N GLY A 271 -4.18 -22.48 12.61
CA GLY A 271 -4.01 -22.50 11.16
C GLY A 271 -3.79 -21.11 10.53
N GLY A 272 -3.95 -20.03 11.29
CA GLY A 272 -3.62 -18.67 10.86
C GLY A 272 -2.16 -18.31 11.01
N TRP A 273 -1.83 -17.07 10.69
CA TRP A 273 -0.53 -16.46 10.94
C TRP A 273 -0.69 -15.12 11.63
N ALA A 274 0.13 -14.90 12.66
CA ALA A 274 0.32 -13.60 13.30
C ALA A 274 1.38 -12.77 12.55
N HIS A 275 1.75 -11.60 13.06
CA HIS A 275 2.82 -10.78 12.49
C HIS A 275 4.17 -11.53 12.40
N GLY A 276 4.44 -12.39 13.37
CA GLY A 276 5.63 -13.24 13.43
C GLY A 276 5.33 -14.53 14.19
N PRO A 277 6.32 -15.43 14.34
CA PRO A 277 6.18 -16.66 15.10
C PRO A 277 6.00 -16.39 16.60
N GLY A 278 5.47 -17.38 17.33
CA GLY A 278 5.38 -17.35 18.79
C GLY A 278 3.98 -17.08 19.35
N GLY A 279 2.98 -17.34 18.59
CA GLY A 279 1.54 -17.46 18.79
C GLY A 279 0.78 -16.48 19.64
N PRO A 280 -0.29 -15.97 19.31
CA PRO A 280 -0.66 -14.68 18.73
C PRO A 280 0.45 -13.66 18.82
N ASN A 281 1.63 -14.17 18.71
CA ASN A 281 2.99 -13.67 18.92
C ASN A 281 3.24 -13.05 20.32
N ALA A 282 4.49 -12.67 20.55
CA ALA A 282 4.95 -12.13 21.83
C ALA A 282 4.25 -10.84 22.32
N LEU A 283 3.31 -10.30 21.59
CA LEU A 283 2.47 -9.17 22.02
C LEU A 283 1.14 -9.58 22.63
N GLY A 284 0.82 -10.87 22.70
CA GLY A 284 -0.54 -11.30 23.02
C GLY A 284 -1.55 -10.84 21.96
N TYR A 285 -1.08 -10.46 20.77
CA TYR A 285 -1.93 -10.08 19.64
C TYR A 285 -2.50 -11.33 18.95
N LEU A 286 -3.39 -11.17 17.98
CA LEU A 286 -4.09 -12.29 17.35
C LEU A 286 -3.50 -12.63 15.98
N GLU A 287 -3.85 -13.78 15.46
CA GLU A 287 -3.63 -14.12 14.07
C GLU A 287 -4.45 -13.19 13.18
N LEU A 288 -3.82 -12.75 12.10
CA LEU A 288 -4.37 -11.76 11.20
C LEU A 288 -4.79 -12.40 9.89
N GLU A 289 -6.00 -12.12 9.48
CA GLU A 289 -6.49 -12.57 8.19
C GLU A 289 -5.60 -12.03 7.06
N ILE A 290 -5.26 -10.74 7.08
CA ILE A 290 -4.43 -10.13 6.03
C ILE A 290 -3.03 -10.76 5.96
N MET A 291 -2.42 -11.11 7.09
CA MET A 291 -1.14 -11.81 7.10
C MET A 291 -1.27 -13.22 6.53
N SER A 292 -2.35 -13.92 6.92
CA SER A 292 -2.66 -15.26 6.42
C SER A 292 -2.87 -15.28 4.90
N ASN A 293 -3.47 -14.24 4.34
CA ASN A 293 -3.60 -14.11 2.87
C ASN A 293 -2.25 -13.98 2.17
N PHE A 294 -1.34 -13.15 2.69
CA PHE A 294 -0.01 -12.99 2.10
C PHE A 294 0.79 -14.28 2.18
N THR A 295 0.74 -15.00 3.31
CA THR A 295 1.46 -16.27 3.46
C THR A 295 0.86 -17.37 2.59
N LEU A 296 -0.45 -17.48 2.49
CA LEU A 296 -1.13 -18.41 1.59
C LEU A 296 -0.81 -18.12 0.12
N ALA A 297 -0.85 -16.85 -0.29
CA ALA A 297 -0.48 -16.46 -1.63
C ALA A 297 0.98 -16.78 -1.95
N ALA A 298 1.90 -16.53 -1.00
CA ALA A 298 3.30 -16.88 -1.12
C ALA A 298 3.51 -18.40 -1.32
N MET A 299 2.85 -19.24 -0.50
CA MET A 299 2.90 -20.70 -0.65
C MET A 299 2.31 -21.15 -1.99
N GLY A 300 1.15 -20.63 -2.38
CA GLY A 300 0.51 -20.96 -3.66
C GLY A 300 1.35 -20.55 -4.88
N MET A 301 1.96 -19.36 -4.84
CA MET A 301 2.86 -18.90 -5.90
C MET A 301 4.16 -19.72 -5.95
N ALA A 302 4.72 -20.09 -4.82
CA ALA A 302 5.92 -20.94 -4.74
C ALA A 302 5.65 -22.34 -5.33
N GLU A 303 4.51 -22.95 -5.03
CA GLU A 303 4.11 -24.21 -5.65
C GLU A 303 4.00 -24.08 -7.18
N ARG A 304 3.41 -22.99 -7.66
CA ARG A 304 3.34 -22.66 -9.11
C ARG A 304 4.70 -22.36 -9.73
N ALA A 305 5.65 -21.90 -8.92
CA ALA A 305 7.05 -21.72 -9.35
C ALA A 305 7.80 -23.04 -9.47
N GLY A 306 7.25 -24.15 -8.96
CA GLY A 306 7.79 -25.49 -9.06
C GLY A 306 8.37 -26.04 -7.75
N LEU A 307 8.08 -25.40 -6.62
CA LEU A 307 8.46 -25.92 -5.31
C LEU A 307 7.39 -26.87 -4.74
N GLN A 308 7.85 -27.88 -4.00
CA GLN A 308 6.98 -28.62 -3.10
C GLN A 308 6.74 -27.77 -1.84
N VAL A 309 5.45 -27.59 -1.49
CA VAL A 309 5.01 -26.86 -0.30
C VAL A 309 4.30 -27.82 0.65
N ASP A 310 4.31 -27.48 1.95
CA ASP A 310 3.51 -28.21 2.94
C ASP A 310 2.01 -27.98 2.69
N ARG A 311 1.41 -28.93 1.98
CA ARG A 311 -0.01 -28.85 1.60
C ARG A 311 -0.95 -28.96 2.79
N ALA A 312 -0.58 -29.72 3.84
CA ALA A 312 -1.42 -29.81 5.05
C ALA A 312 -1.54 -28.44 5.71
N LYS A 313 -0.42 -27.74 5.85
CA LYS A 313 -0.40 -26.37 6.39
C LYS A 313 -1.12 -25.39 5.50
N LEU A 314 -0.94 -25.46 4.19
CA LEU A 314 -1.66 -24.63 3.24
C LEU A 314 -3.19 -24.82 3.36
N LEU A 315 -3.66 -26.06 3.42
CA LEU A 315 -5.09 -26.36 3.57
C LEU A 315 -5.64 -25.89 4.93
N LYS A 316 -4.86 -26.06 6.01
CA LYS A 316 -5.23 -25.59 7.35
C LYS A 316 -5.38 -24.05 7.37
N GLY A 317 -4.48 -23.32 6.70
CA GLY A 317 -4.57 -21.87 6.54
C GLY A 317 -5.81 -21.43 5.77
N ILE A 318 -6.14 -22.11 4.67
CA ILE A 318 -7.37 -21.87 3.91
C ILE A 318 -8.61 -22.07 4.80
N GLN A 319 -8.66 -23.13 5.62
CA GLN A 319 -9.78 -23.36 6.54
C GLN A 319 -9.85 -22.27 7.61
N TRP A 320 -8.72 -21.79 8.09
CA TRP A 320 -8.70 -20.70 9.06
C TRP A 320 -9.27 -19.39 8.45
N VAL A 321 -8.87 -19.00 7.24
CA VAL A 321 -9.41 -17.81 6.55
C VAL A 321 -10.91 -17.98 6.28
N LYS A 322 -11.38 -19.20 5.99
CA LYS A 322 -12.82 -19.48 5.87
C LYS A 322 -13.59 -19.21 7.16
N LYS A 323 -13.00 -19.45 8.34
CA LYS A 323 -13.60 -19.10 9.63
C LYS A 323 -13.72 -17.58 9.84
N CYS A 324 -12.87 -16.78 9.18
CA CYS A 324 -12.99 -15.33 9.18
C CYS A 324 -14.09 -14.81 8.23
N THR A 325 -14.74 -15.70 7.43
CA THR A 325 -15.60 -15.29 6.32
C THR A 325 -17.06 -15.43 6.68
N SER A 326 -17.85 -14.37 6.48
CA SER A 326 -19.30 -14.36 6.64
C SER A 326 -19.95 -13.58 5.50
N GLY A 327 -21.02 -14.13 4.87
CA GLY A 327 -21.70 -13.48 3.76
C GLY A 327 -20.79 -13.17 2.53
N GLY A 328 -19.63 -13.84 2.44
CA GLY A 328 -18.59 -13.58 1.43
C GLY A 328 -17.59 -12.50 1.83
N GLY A 329 -17.85 -11.72 2.88
CA GLY A 329 -16.92 -10.74 3.42
C GLY A 329 -15.95 -11.37 4.42
N VAL A 330 -14.70 -10.95 4.41
CA VAL A 330 -13.64 -11.47 5.28
C VAL A 330 -13.29 -10.46 6.34
N ALA A 331 -13.44 -10.87 7.60
CA ALA A 331 -13.18 -10.08 8.80
C ALA A 331 -11.70 -10.15 9.21
N TYR A 332 -11.33 -9.32 10.19
CA TYR A 332 -9.96 -9.19 10.68
C TYR A 332 -9.40 -10.48 11.32
N SER A 333 -10.24 -11.18 12.04
CA SER A 333 -9.93 -12.42 12.77
C SER A 333 -11.23 -13.20 13.01
N PRO A 334 -11.19 -14.51 13.23
CA PRO A 334 -12.39 -15.29 13.56
C PRO A 334 -12.81 -15.15 15.04
N LYS A 335 -12.04 -14.45 15.89
CA LYS A 335 -12.34 -14.31 17.32
C LYS A 335 -13.57 -13.42 17.53
N PRO A 336 -14.55 -13.84 18.39
CA PRO A 336 -15.68 -13.00 18.77
C PRO A 336 -15.21 -11.64 19.34
N GLY A 337 -15.91 -10.57 19.00
CA GLY A 337 -15.56 -9.21 19.43
C GLY A 337 -14.38 -8.57 18.68
N GLN A 338 -13.58 -9.36 17.97
CA GLN A 338 -12.46 -8.89 17.14
C GLN A 338 -12.65 -9.23 15.65
N ALA A 339 -13.68 -10.01 15.34
CA ALA A 339 -14.00 -10.43 13.99
C ALA A 339 -14.30 -9.23 13.07
N GLY A 340 -14.91 -8.18 13.62
CA GLY A 340 -15.33 -7.02 12.82
C GLY A 340 -16.28 -7.40 11.69
N HIS A 341 -16.68 -6.41 10.90
CA HIS A 341 -17.42 -6.66 9.67
C HIS A 341 -16.46 -7.04 8.55
N GLY A 342 -16.97 -7.74 7.52
CA GLY A 342 -16.20 -8.02 6.32
C GLY A 342 -15.68 -6.72 5.69
N ASP A 343 -14.41 -6.73 5.28
CA ASP A 343 -13.73 -5.58 4.68
C ASP A 343 -13.40 -5.88 3.21
N PRO A 344 -13.70 -4.96 2.27
CA PRO A 344 -13.47 -5.21 0.84
C PRO A 344 -12.01 -5.48 0.48
N GLY A 345 -11.06 -4.80 1.11
CA GLY A 345 -9.64 -4.96 0.83
C GLY A 345 -9.07 -6.27 1.38
N ARG A 346 -9.49 -6.69 2.60
CA ARG A 346 -9.18 -8.02 3.14
C ARG A 346 -9.81 -9.11 2.31
N THR A 347 -11.08 -8.97 1.95
CA THR A 347 -11.79 -9.92 1.09
C THR A 347 -11.12 -10.06 -0.27
N ALA A 348 -10.66 -8.96 -0.85
CA ALA A 348 -9.90 -8.98 -2.10
C ALA A 348 -8.57 -9.74 -1.96
N GLY A 349 -7.85 -9.54 -0.83
CA GLY A 349 -6.63 -10.27 -0.50
C GLY A 349 -6.88 -11.77 -0.34
N ALA A 350 -7.93 -12.16 0.39
CA ALA A 350 -8.33 -13.56 0.55
C ALA A 350 -8.71 -14.20 -0.79
N TYR A 351 -9.52 -13.51 -1.60
CA TYR A 351 -9.85 -13.96 -2.95
C TYR A 351 -8.60 -14.23 -3.78
N TRP A 352 -7.66 -13.27 -3.83
CA TRP A 352 -6.39 -13.42 -4.53
C TRP A 352 -5.58 -14.60 -4.01
N ALA A 353 -5.40 -14.73 -2.70
CA ALA A 353 -4.68 -15.84 -2.07
C ALA A 353 -5.30 -17.20 -2.42
N PHE A 354 -6.62 -17.33 -2.32
CA PHE A 354 -7.32 -18.56 -2.68
C PHE A 354 -7.11 -18.92 -4.15
N ARG A 355 -7.15 -17.93 -5.05
CA ARG A 355 -6.90 -18.15 -6.48
C ARG A 355 -5.45 -18.59 -6.74
N GLN A 356 -4.47 -18.05 -5.99
CA GLN A 356 -3.08 -18.50 -6.06
C GLN A 356 -2.92 -19.96 -5.59
N CYS A 357 -3.69 -20.37 -4.58
CA CYS A 357 -3.73 -21.75 -4.08
C CYS A 357 -4.61 -22.70 -4.97
N GLY A 358 -5.09 -22.24 -6.11
CA GLY A 358 -5.92 -23.05 -7.03
C GLY A 358 -7.38 -23.22 -6.60
N ARG A 359 -7.83 -22.47 -5.58
CA ARG A 359 -9.23 -22.57 -5.10
C ARG A 359 -10.17 -21.84 -6.04
N LYS A 360 -11.26 -22.51 -6.38
CA LYS A 360 -12.41 -21.99 -7.14
C LYS A 360 -13.68 -22.54 -6.47
N GLY A 361 -14.83 -21.95 -6.80
CA GLY A 361 -16.12 -22.43 -6.35
C GLY A 361 -16.89 -21.38 -5.55
N ARG A 362 -17.85 -21.84 -4.75
CA ARG A 362 -18.84 -21.00 -4.07
C ARG A 362 -18.21 -19.92 -3.19
N ASP A 363 -17.19 -20.27 -2.40
CA ASP A 363 -16.54 -19.34 -1.46
C ASP A 363 -15.86 -18.19 -2.21
N THR A 364 -15.05 -18.50 -3.24
CA THR A 364 -14.38 -17.47 -4.05
C THR A 364 -15.37 -16.64 -4.86
N ALA A 365 -16.47 -17.21 -5.32
CA ALA A 365 -17.52 -16.47 -6.01
C ALA A 365 -18.23 -15.48 -5.04
N ALA A 366 -18.48 -15.90 -3.80
CA ALA A 366 -19.04 -15.02 -2.76
C ALA A 366 -18.10 -13.88 -2.39
N MET A 367 -16.79 -14.17 -2.21
CA MET A 367 -15.76 -13.16 -1.96
C MET A 367 -15.68 -12.14 -3.11
N ALA A 368 -15.69 -12.59 -4.37
CA ALA A 368 -15.65 -11.70 -5.52
C ALA A 368 -16.86 -10.75 -5.55
N LYS A 369 -18.06 -11.26 -5.30
CA LYS A 369 -19.29 -10.45 -5.22
C LYS A 369 -19.25 -9.45 -4.09
N PHE A 370 -18.76 -9.85 -2.90
CA PHE A 370 -18.63 -8.95 -1.76
C PHE A 370 -17.65 -7.83 -2.08
N TYR A 371 -16.45 -8.16 -2.58
CA TYR A 371 -15.45 -7.20 -2.99
C TYR A 371 -15.97 -6.22 -4.04
N GLU A 372 -16.63 -6.69 -5.10
CA GLU A 372 -17.14 -5.81 -6.16
C GLU A 372 -18.19 -4.83 -5.67
N ARG A 373 -19.04 -5.21 -4.69
CA ARG A 373 -20.01 -4.31 -4.06
C ARG A 373 -19.35 -3.26 -3.18
N GLY A 374 -18.32 -3.65 -2.40
CA GLY A 374 -17.59 -2.76 -1.48
C GLY A 374 -16.37 -2.08 -2.10
N MET A 375 -16.15 -2.16 -3.42
CA MET A 375 -14.95 -1.65 -4.09
C MET A 375 -14.69 -0.16 -3.82
N ALA A 376 -15.71 0.62 -3.57
CA ALA A 376 -15.61 2.05 -3.27
C ALA A 376 -14.98 2.35 -1.90
N GLU A 377 -14.92 1.36 -1.01
CA GLU A 377 -14.45 1.50 0.37
C GLU A 377 -12.99 1.03 0.56
N LEU A 378 -12.31 0.62 -0.51
CA LEU A 378 -10.93 0.10 -0.42
C LEU A 378 -9.95 1.05 0.26
N HIS A 379 -10.12 2.36 0.06
CA HIS A 379 -9.27 3.38 0.64
C HIS A 379 -9.42 3.50 2.17
N GLU A 380 -10.55 3.04 2.71
CA GLU A 380 -10.82 3.06 4.15
C GLU A 380 -10.20 1.85 4.88
N GLY A 381 -9.33 1.10 4.21
CA GLY A 381 -8.68 -0.07 4.77
C GLY A 381 -7.87 0.23 6.02
N HIS A 382 -8.05 -0.60 7.05
CA HIS A 382 -7.38 -0.47 8.34
C HIS A 382 -5.86 -0.56 8.23
N ALA A 383 -5.16 0.34 8.88
CA ALA A 383 -3.71 0.45 9.04
C ALA A 383 -2.90 0.70 7.75
N CYS A 384 -3.26 0.13 6.61
CA CYS A 384 -2.51 0.23 5.36
C CYS A 384 -3.44 0.29 4.14
N ALA A 385 -3.94 1.49 3.82
CA ALA A 385 -4.82 1.71 2.67
C ALA A 385 -4.17 1.28 1.34
N THR A 386 -2.89 1.54 1.17
CA THR A 386 -2.12 1.18 -0.04
C THR A 386 -2.13 -0.33 -0.30
N MET A 387 -2.03 -1.15 0.74
CA MET A 387 -2.11 -2.62 0.62
C MET A 387 -3.53 -3.06 0.22
N HIS A 388 -4.58 -2.45 0.78
CA HIS A 388 -5.96 -2.74 0.40
C HIS A 388 -6.22 -2.36 -1.06
N MET A 389 -5.66 -1.25 -1.52
CA MET A 389 -5.71 -0.84 -2.93
C MET A 389 -5.04 -1.86 -3.85
N LEU A 390 -3.86 -2.38 -3.48
CA LEU A 390 -3.19 -3.45 -4.24
C LEU A 390 -4.02 -4.74 -4.24
N ASN A 391 -4.54 -5.17 -3.10
CA ASN A 391 -5.40 -6.35 -2.99
C ASN A 391 -6.60 -6.25 -3.92
N GLY A 392 -7.29 -5.10 -3.94
CA GLY A 392 -8.40 -4.83 -4.84
C GLY A 392 -8.01 -4.93 -6.31
N ALA A 393 -6.86 -4.40 -6.68
CA ALA A 393 -6.34 -4.49 -8.05
C ALA A 393 -6.02 -5.94 -8.45
N LEU A 394 -5.38 -6.72 -7.55
CA LEU A 394 -5.08 -8.15 -7.75
C LEU A 394 -6.37 -8.97 -7.92
N ALA A 395 -7.36 -8.75 -7.04
CA ALA A 395 -8.65 -9.41 -7.14
C ALA A 395 -9.34 -9.06 -8.47
N SER A 396 -9.42 -7.77 -8.82
CA SER A 396 -10.01 -7.31 -10.06
C SER A 396 -9.34 -7.91 -11.30
N ALA A 397 -8.01 -8.06 -11.29
CA ALA A 397 -7.27 -8.68 -12.39
C ALA A 397 -7.66 -10.14 -12.57
N LEU A 398 -7.87 -10.89 -11.47
CA LEU A 398 -8.24 -12.30 -11.48
C LEU A 398 -9.74 -12.56 -11.71
N ILE A 399 -10.62 -11.64 -11.29
CA ILE A 399 -12.07 -11.72 -11.58
C ILE A 399 -12.29 -11.51 -13.08
N GLY A 400 -11.63 -10.52 -13.69
CA GLY A 400 -11.63 -10.35 -15.13
C GLY A 400 -11.72 -8.91 -15.61
N LYS A 401 -11.83 -8.77 -16.94
CA LYS A 401 -11.75 -7.48 -17.64
C LYS A 401 -12.78 -6.44 -17.16
N LYS A 402 -14.02 -6.88 -16.87
CA LYS A 402 -15.10 -5.97 -16.40
C LYS A 402 -14.77 -5.39 -15.03
N SER A 403 -14.38 -6.25 -14.07
CA SER A 403 -13.98 -5.84 -12.71
C SER A 403 -12.77 -4.91 -12.74
N ARG A 404 -11.73 -5.26 -13.53
CA ARG A 404 -10.53 -4.43 -13.70
C ARG A 404 -10.85 -3.04 -14.27
N LYS A 405 -11.74 -2.96 -15.26
CA LYS A 405 -12.20 -1.65 -15.79
C LYS A 405 -12.95 -0.84 -14.75
N ALA A 406 -13.84 -1.47 -13.97
CA ALA A 406 -14.58 -0.81 -12.90
C ALA A 406 -13.63 -0.27 -11.82
N TYR A 407 -12.70 -1.12 -11.35
CA TYR A 407 -11.65 -0.72 -10.40
C TYR A 407 -10.87 0.49 -10.88
N TRP A 408 -10.35 0.44 -12.12
CA TRP A 408 -9.54 1.54 -12.65
C TRP A 408 -10.35 2.81 -12.91
N LYS A 409 -11.59 2.70 -13.37
CA LYS A 409 -12.50 3.85 -13.53
C LYS A 409 -12.73 4.57 -12.18
N MET A 410 -12.93 3.81 -11.13
CA MET A 410 -13.19 4.32 -9.78
C MET A 410 -11.95 4.96 -9.17
N TRP A 411 -10.79 4.27 -9.21
CA TRP A 411 -9.62 4.64 -8.43
C TRP A 411 -8.54 5.41 -9.19
N ARG A 412 -8.64 5.54 -10.51
CA ARG A 412 -7.69 6.36 -11.28
C ARG A 412 -7.54 7.78 -10.72
N PRO A 413 -8.61 8.54 -10.43
CA PRO A 413 -8.46 9.90 -9.89
C PRO A 413 -7.68 9.91 -8.57
N PHE A 414 -7.92 8.91 -7.72
CA PHE A 414 -7.18 8.74 -6.47
C PHE A 414 -5.68 8.51 -6.70
N PHE A 415 -5.31 7.59 -7.60
CA PHE A 415 -3.91 7.36 -7.92
C PHE A 415 -3.24 8.58 -8.54
N MET A 416 -3.95 9.30 -9.41
CA MET A 416 -3.41 10.50 -10.01
C MET A 416 -3.15 11.59 -8.98
N ALA A 417 -4.07 11.77 -8.03
CA ALA A 417 -3.94 12.70 -6.92
C ALA A 417 -2.91 12.26 -5.85
N SER A 418 -2.48 10.99 -5.86
CA SER A 418 -1.42 10.48 -4.99
C SER A 418 -0.01 10.72 -5.54
N ARG A 419 0.12 11.31 -6.74
CA ARG A 419 1.44 11.62 -7.30
C ARG A 419 2.14 12.67 -6.45
N GLY A 420 3.41 12.39 -6.13
CA GLY A 420 4.27 13.24 -5.30
C GLY A 420 5.47 13.78 -6.10
N VAL A 421 6.47 14.21 -5.35
CA VAL A 421 7.69 14.81 -5.88
C VAL A 421 8.56 13.77 -6.60
N GLY A 422 9.18 14.16 -7.71
CA GLY A 422 10.19 13.35 -8.40
C GLY A 422 9.66 12.08 -9.06
N GLY A 423 8.35 11.98 -9.28
CA GLY A 423 7.70 10.79 -9.85
C GLY A 423 7.22 9.77 -8.83
N ALA A 424 7.39 10.03 -7.54
CA ALA A 424 6.82 9.20 -6.48
C ALA A 424 5.30 9.15 -6.53
N PHE A 425 4.74 8.12 -5.91
CA PHE A 425 3.43 8.17 -5.31
C PHE A 425 3.60 8.28 -3.80
N ASP A 426 2.72 9.02 -3.16
CA ASP A 426 2.77 9.23 -1.74
C ASP A 426 1.45 8.88 -1.06
N TYR A 427 1.52 8.72 0.24
CA TYR A 427 0.42 8.45 1.10
C TYR A 427 -0.68 9.52 0.99
N ARG A 428 -1.92 9.07 1.08
CA ARG A 428 -3.08 9.94 1.22
C ARG A 428 -3.89 9.55 2.45
N PRO A 429 -4.27 10.52 3.29
CA PRO A 429 -5.13 10.28 4.43
C PRO A 429 -6.47 9.64 4.05
N ASN A 430 -6.95 8.72 4.89
CA ASN A 430 -8.31 8.19 4.85
C ASN A 430 -9.05 8.56 6.15
N LYS A 431 -10.27 8.06 6.37
CA LYS A 431 -11.04 8.37 7.58
C LYS A 431 -10.37 7.96 8.88
N GLU A 432 -9.58 6.88 8.85
CA GLU A 432 -8.82 6.40 10.00
C GLU A 432 -7.44 7.07 10.18
N SER A 433 -7.05 7.98 9.30
CA SER A 433 -5.69 8.56 9.29
C SER A 433 -5.31 9.27 10.57
N SER A 434 -6.28 9.82 11.30
CA SER A 434 -6.06 10.45 12.60
C SER A 434 -5.64 9.45 13.69
N VAL A 435 -5.99 8.18 13.56
CA VAL A 435 -5.76 7.14 14.56
C VAL A 435 -4.84 6.05 14.02
N LEU A 436 -5.30 5.24 13.08
CA LEU A 436 -4.59 4.06 12.57
C LEU A 436 -4.54 4.01 11.04
N GLY A 437 -5.54 4.56 10.36
CA GLY A 437 -5.69 4.45 8.92
C GLY A 437 -4.56 5.13 8.17
N GLY A 438 -3.95 4.41 7.22
CA GLY A 438 -2.82 4.89 6.44
C GLY A 438 -1.53 5.12 7.23
N ARG A 439 -1.50 4.82 8.53
CA ARG A 439 -0.32 5.01 9.37
C ARG A 439 0.88 4.21 8.88
N THR A 440 0.66 2.97 8.45
CA THR A 440 1.72 2.14 7.88
C THR A 440 2.25 2.78 6.60
N ASP A 441 1.38 3.25 5.71
CA ASP A 441 1.76 3.89 4.45
C ASP A 441 2.64 5.12 4.69
N ARG A 442 2.26 5.98 5.66
CA ARG A 442 3.02 7.16 6.03
C ARG A 442 4.37 6.82 6.66
N THR A 443 4.40 5.84 7.57
CA THR A 443 5.62 5.41 8.24
C THR A 443 6.59 4.73 7.27
N TRP A 444 6.07 3.98 6.31
CA TRP A 444 6.87 3.25 5.33
C TRP A 444 7.26 4.11 4.13
N GLY A 445 6.58 5.21 3.93
CA GLY A 445 6.98 6.30 3.07
C GLY A 445 6.79 6.09 1.57
N PRO A 446 7.20 7.09 0.77
CA PRO A 446 6.88 7.14 -0.66
C PRO A 446 7.39 5.97 -1.49
N ALA A 447 8.54 5.35 -1.16
CA ALA A 447 9.04 4.20 -1.92
C ALA A 447 8.11 2.99 -1.81
N PHE A 448 7.57 2.73 -0.62
CA PHE A 448 6.59 1.67 -0.39
C PHE A 448 5.30 1.92 -1.16
N VAL A 449 4.73 3.12 -1.05
CA VAL A 449 3.50 3.51 -1.75
C VAL A 449 3.70 3.46 -3.27
N THR A 450 4.83 4.00 -3.76
CA THR A 450 5.17 4.01 -5.19
C THR A 450 5.28 2.59 -5.76
N ALA A 451 5.91 1.68 -5.04
CA ALA A 451 6.05 0.29 -5.48
C ALA A 451 4.68 -0.40 -5.62
N HIS A 452 3.77 -0.21 -4.65
CA HIS A 452 2.41 -0.73 -4.73
C HIS A 452 1.65 -0.19 -5.95
N TYR A 453 1.64 1.13 -6.14
CA TYR A 453 0.85 1.74 -7.22
C TYR A 453 1.47 1.50 -8.60
N ALA A 454 2.80 1.36 -8.68
CA ALA A 454 3.45 0.90 -9.91
C ALA A 454 3.04 -0.53 -10.27
N ILE A 455 2.87 -1.45 -9.30
CA ILE A 455 2.32 -2.78 -9.54
C ILE A 455 0.87 -2.67 -10.01
N VAL A 456 0.02 -1.93 -9.29
CA VAL A 456 -1.40 -1.72 -9.65
C VAL A 456 -1.56 -1.26 -11.10
N MET A 457 -0.74 -0.32 -11.55
CA MET A 457 -0.77 0.20 -12.93
C MET A 457 -0.39 -0.84 -13.99
N GLN A 458 0.21 -1.95 -13.60
CA GLN A 458 0.70 -3.00 -14.50
C GLN A 458 -0.15 -4.28 -14.50
N LEU A 459 -1.01 -4.45 -13.48
CA LEU A 459 -1.87 -5.62 -13.38
C LEU A 459 -2.83 -5.75 -14.57
N GLY A 460 -3.05 -6.98 -15.01
CA GLY A 460 -3.88 -7.29 -16.15
C GLY A 460 -3.30 -6.97 -17.52
N ARG A 461 -2.04 -6.49 -17.58
CA ARG A 461 -1.33 -6.25 -18.84
C ARG A 461 -0.58 -7.48 -19.36
N GLY A 462 -0.71 -8.64 -18.69
CA GLY A 462 -0.05 -9.90 -19.06
C GLY A 462 1.49 -9.87 -18.90
N ARG A 463 1.98 -9.06 -17.96
CA ARG A 463 3.42 -8.92 -17.69
C ARG A 463 3.91 -9.86 -16.61
N TYR A 464 3.11 -10.06 -15.58
CA TYR A 464 3.41 -11.00 -14.51
C TYR A 464 3.10 -12.43 -14.95
N LYS A 465 3.89 -13.37 -14.44
CA LYS A 465 3.76 -14.81 -14.73
C LYS A 465 2.88 -15.52 -13.71
N LEU A 466 2.91 -15.06 -12.47
CA LEU A 466 2.15 -15.63 -11.36
C LEU A 466 1.22 -14.62 -10.70
N LEU A 467 1.67 -13.39 -10.47
CA LEU A 467 1.04 -12.43 -9.57
C LEU A 467 -0.44 -12.16 -9.91
N ASP A 468 -0.74 -11.89 -11.17
CA ASP A 468 -2.10 -11.63 -11.67
C ASP A 468 -2.62 -12.74 -12.63
N THR A 469 -1.96 -13.88 -12.60
CA THR A 469 -2.31 -15.04 -13.43
C THR A 469 -2.96 -16.11 -12.54
N PRO A 470 -4.19 -16.54 -12.82
CA PRO A 470 -4.83 -17.57 -12.01
C PRO A 470 -4.11 -18.91 -12.19
N ARG A 471 -4.03 -19.72 -11.12
CA ARG A 471 -3.67 -21.12 -11.26
C ARG A 471 -4.72 -21.81 -12.14
N LYS A 472 -4.27 -22.51 -13.18
CA LYS A 472 -5.15 -23.41 -13.92
C LYS A 472 -5.63 -24.51 -12.96
N PRO A 473 -6.88 -24.96 -13.11
CA PRO A 473 -7.42 -26.02 -12.26
C PRO A 473 -6.63 -27.31 -12.42
#